data_57fec2f34389bfb1e17c65e199ae5869
#
_entry.id   57fec2f34389bfb1e17c65e199ae5869
#
_cell.length_a   1.000
_cell.length_b   1.000
_cell.length_c   1.000
_cell.angle_alpha   90.00
_cell.angle_beta   90.00
_cell.angle_gamma   90.00
#
_symmetry.space_group_name_H-M   'P 1'
#
loop_
_entity.id
_entity.type
_entity.pdbx_description
1 polymer ?
#
loop_
_entity_poly.entity_id
_entity_poly.type
_entity_poly.pdbx_seq_one_letter_code
_entity_poly.pdbx_strand_id
1 'polypeptide(L)'
;DSRQFFTEYLSGKLTELQAVTDQIQYLNWNRHDRYLVLRLETQQQDDRMHSSIATLGHIEAQIPEGLAFTYQQGIVVIVNLSFKHSVSSDVISSLAIILREGLFKMGVSSEFRDFLLIPQGYIQAVSALRLGKKSQSMAWCYHFDAYLLEYMLSQISHQISPELLV
;
A
#
# COMPACT_ATOMS: atom_id res chain seq x y z
N ASP A 1 16.18 1.09 11.51
CA ASP A 1 15.55 0.11 10.65
C ASP A 1 14.40 0.74 9.87
N SER A 2 14.44 0.60 8.55
CA SER A 2 13.44 1.22 7.67
C SER A 2 12.04 0.65 7.88
N ARG A 3 11.91 -0.64 8.19
CA ARG A 3 10.60 -1.24 8.44
C ARG A 3 9.96 -0.65 9.68
N GLN A 4 10.74 -0.42 10.73
CA GLN A 4 10.23 0.24 11.95
C GLN A 4 9.84 1.69 11.66
N PHE A 5 10.65 2.40 10.88
CA PHE A 5 10.32 3.77 10.48
C PHE A 5 8.94 3.83 9.83
N PHE A 6 8.70 2.99 8.82
CA PHE A 6 7.43 3.04 8.10
C PHE A 6 6.24 2.61 8.98
N THR A 7 6.45 1.67 9.89
CA THR A 7 5.41 1.30 10.86
C THR A 7 4.98 2.52 11.69
N GLU A 8 5.94 3.27 12.19
CA GLU A 8 5.66 4.49 12.97
C GLU A 8 5.07 5.60 12.09
N TYR A 9 5.57 5.72 10.86
CA TYR A 9 5.11 6.74 9.93
C TYR A 9 3.64 6.54 9.56
N LEU A 10 3.24 5.32 9.24
CA LEU A 10 1.85 5.01 8.89
C LEU A 10 0.91 5.13 10.10
N SER A 11 1.40 4.88 11.31
CA SER A 11 0.59 4.95 12.53
C SER A 11 0.39 6.37 13.05
N GLY A 12 1.07 7.35 12.44
CA GLY A 12 1.00 8.74 12.89
C GLY A 12 1.84 9.06 14.11
N LYS A 13 2.68 8.14 14.57
CA LYS A 13 3.56 8.36 15.73
C LYS A 13 4.76 9.21 15.40
N LEU A 14 5.12 9.30 14.12
CA LEU A 14 6.27 10.04 13.66
C LEU A 14 5.80 11.38 13.13
N THR A 15 6.06 12.46 13.87
CA THR A 15 5.59 13.80 13.54
C THR A 15 6.71 14.76 13.16
N GLU A 16 7.97 14.37 13.38
CA GLU A 16 9.09 15.26 13.10
C GLU A 16 9.55 15.16 11.66
N LEU A 17 9.53 16.30 10.96
CA LEU A 17 9.98 16.37 9.57
C LEU A 17 11.44 15.97 9.40
N GLN A 18 12.28 16.28 10.40
CA GLN A 18 13.69 15.93 10.34
C GLN A 18 13.89 14.40 10.28
N ALA A 19 13.13 13.64 11.07
CA ALA A 19 13.21 12.18 11.05
C ALA A 19 12.82 11.63 9.69
N VAL A 20 11.83 12.23 9.04
CA VAL A 20 11.40 11.83 7.69
C VAL A 20 12.50 12.14 6.67
N THR A 21 13.09 13.34 6.76
CA THR A 21 14.19 13.74 5.88
C THR A 21 15.39 12.81 6.02
N ASP A 22 15.74 12.46 7.26
CA ASP A 22 16.85 11.54 7.53
C ASP A 22 16.59 10.16 6.92
N GLN A 23 15.37 9.68 7.00
CA GLN A 23 15.02 8.39 6.44
C GLN A 23 15.09 8.40 4.91
N ILE A 24 14.62 9.47 4.27
CA ILE A 24 14.71 9.62 2.81
C ILE A 24 16.16 9.54 2.37
N GLN A 25 17.06 10.24 3.09
CA GLN A 25 18.49 10.21 2.80
C GLN A 25 19.09 8.82 3.03
N TYR A 26 18.69 8.15 4.10
CA TYR A 26 19.18 6.80 4.40
C TYR A 26 18.82 5.82 3.29
N LEU A 27 17.61 5.94 2.72
CA LEU A 27 17.17 5.09 1.61
C LEU A 27 17.80 5.50 0.27
N ASN A 28 18.48 6.63 0.22
CA ASN A 28 18.98 7.22 -1.02
C ASN A 28 17.84 7.51 -2.01
N TRP A 29 16.69 7.89 -1.49
CA TRP A 29 15.52 8.31 -2.25
C TRP A 29 15.45 9.83 -2.28
N ASN A 30 14.48 10.37 -3.04
CA ASN A 30 14.18 11.79 -3.06
C ASN A 30 12.73 12.01 -2.65
N ARG A 31 12.49 13.11 -1.95
CA ARG A 31 11.13 13.42 -1.46
C ARG A 31 10.10 13.40 -2.57
N HIS A 32 10.45 13.93 -3.75
CA HIS A 32 9.53 14.09 -4.88
C HIS A 32 9.71 13.00 -5.95
N ASP A 33 10.25 11.85 -5.58
CA ASP A 33 10.22 10.68 -6.46
C ASP A 33 8.78 10.20 -6.66
N ARG A 34 8.58 9.34 -7.65
CA ARG A 34 7.28 8.71 -7.90
C ARG A 34 7.10 7.52 -6.97
N TYR A 35 6.03 7.51 -6.22
CA TYR A 35 5.75 6.50 -5.21
C TYR A 35 4.45 5.77 -5.46
N LEU A 36 4.35 4.56 -4.95
CA LEU A 36 3.17 3.72 -4.97
C LEU A 36 3.11 2.95 -3.66
N VAL A 37 1.92 2.77 -3.10
CA VAL A 37 1.72 1.94 -1.91
C VAL A 37 0.86 0.75 -2.29
N LEU A 38 1.32 -0.44 -1.88
CA LEU A 38 0.59 -1.70 -2.05
C LEU A 38 0.21 -2.24 -0.69
N ARG A 39 -1.03 -2.73 -0.57
CA ARG A 39 -1.51 -3.41 0.64
C ARG A 39 -1.90 -4.82 0.29
N LEU A 40 -1.25 -5.81 0.90
CA LEU A 40 -1.53 -7.23 0.69
C LEU A 40 -2.21 -7.82 1.93
N GLU A 41 -3.32 -8.52 1.72
CA GLU A 41 -4.02 -9.24 2.77
C GLU A 41 -4.32 -10.66 2.31
N THR A 42 -4.24 -11.61 3.24
CA THR A 42 -4.58 -13.00 2.92
C THR A 42 -6.09 -13.18 2.94
N GLN A 43 -6.56 -14.13 2.14
CA GLN A 43 -7.96 -14.53 2.14
C GLN A 43 -8.28 -15.50 3.26
N GLN A 44 -7.26 -16.12 3.86
CA GLN A 44 -7.41 -17.08 4.95
C GLN A 44 -7.03 -16.43 6.26
N GLN A 45 -7.65 -16.90 7.35
CA GLN A 45 -7.41 -16.33 8.68
C GLN A 45 -6.08 -16.77 9.30
N ASP A 46 -5.39 -17.75 8.73
CA ASP A 46 -4.10 -18.20 9.25
C ASP A 46 -2.97 -17.39 8.62
N ASP A 47 -2.66 -16.25 9.25
CA ASP A 47 -1.71 -15.28 8.74
C ASP A 47 -0.24 -15.64 9.01
N ARG A 48 0.01 -16.65 9.83
CA ARG A 48 1.36 -16.90 10.34
C ARG A 48 2.36 -17.28 9.26
N MET A 49 1.91 -17.95 8.20
CA MET A 49 2.78 -18.39 7.11
C MET A 49 3.01 -17.31 6.05
N HIS A 50 2.11 -16.32 5.98
CA HIS A 50 2.11 -15.36 4.87
C HIS A 50 2.79 -14.04 5.22
N SER A 51 2.97 -13.74 6.53
CA SER A 51 3.63 -12.52 6.99
C SER A 51 5.07 -12.76 7.43
N SER A 52 5.65 -13.89 7.02
CA SER A 52 7.00 -14.24 7.43
C SER A 52 8.06 -13.34 6.78
N ILE A 53 9.23 -13.27 7.43
CA ILE A 53 10.39 -12.56 6.88
C ILE A 53 10.73 -13.09 5.48
N ALA A 54 10.55 -14.39 5.25
CA ALA A 54 10.80 -15.00 3.94
C ALA A 54 9.88 -14.41 2.87
N THR A 55 8.60 -14.21 3.17
CA THR A 55 7.65 -13.62 2.23
C THR A 55 8.05 -12.17 1.90
N LEU A 56 8.42 -11.39 2.92
CA LEU A 56 8.88 -10.02 2.71
C LEU A 56 10.13 -10.00 1.81
N GLY A 57 11.06 -10.92 2.04
CA GLY A 57 12.27 -11.04 1.24
C GLY A 57 11.97 -11.42 -0.21
N HIS A 58 11.02 -12.31 -0.44
CA HIS A 58 10.59 -12.68 -1.80
C HIS A 58 9.99 -11.50 -2.55
N ILE A 59 9.18 -10.69 -1.87
CA ILE A 59 8.60 -9.48 -2.47
C ILE A 59 9.72 -8.52 -2.88
N GLU A 60 10.65 -8.25 -1.98
CA GLU A 60 11.74 -7.31 -2.23
C GLU A 60 12.71 -7.84 -3.30
N ALA A 61 12.83 -9.15 -3.44
CA ALA A 61 13.64 -9.75 -4.51
C ALA A 61 13.00 -9.53 -5.88
N GLN A 62 11.67 -9.60 -5.96
CA GLN A 62 10.93 -9.37 -7.21
C GLN A 62 10.84 -7.90 -7.58
N ILE A 63 10.75 -7.01 -6.59
CA ILE A 63 10.67 -5.57 -6.80
C ILE A 63 11.71 -4.87 -5.93
N PRO A 64 12.98 -4.80 -6.39
CA PRO A 64 14.06 -4.19 -5.59
C PRO A 64 13.83 -2.71 -5.30
N GLU A 65 12.95 -2.04 -6.03
CA GLU A 65 12.54 -0.65 -5.78
C GLU A 65 11.53 -0.53 -4.65
N GLY A 66 11.14 -1.64 -4.04
CA GLY A 66 10.13 -1.68 -2.96
C GLY A 66 10.73 -2.07 -1.63
N LEU A 67 10.07 -1.64 -0.56
CA LEU A 67 10.36 -2.04 0.81
C LEU A 67 9.09 -2.61 1.41
N ALA A 68 9.16 -3.88 1.86
CA ALA A 68 8.02 -4.62 2.38
C ALA A 68 8.11 -4.77 3.90
N PHE A 69 6.98 -4.60 4.57
CA PHE A 69 6.92 -4.79 6.02
C PHE A 69 5.51 -5.22 6.43
N THR A 70 5.41 -5.85 7.60
CA THR A 70 4.11 -6.22 8.16
C THR A 70 3.50 -5.03 8.89
N TYR A 71 2.18 -4.85 8.73
CA TYR A 71 1.46 -3.74 9.36
C TYR A 71 -0.02 -4.11 9.44
N GLN A 72 -0.63 -3.96 10.62
CA GLN A 72 -2.07 -4.19 10.81
C GLN A 72 -2.53 -5.53 10.21
N GLN A 73 -1.83 -6.59 10.54
CA GLN A 73 -2.15 -7.98 10.14
C GLN A 73 -2.12 -8.21 8.63
N GLY A 74 -1.35 -7.42 7.92
CA GLY A 74 -1.13 -7.59 6.50
C GLY A 74 0.27 -7.14 6.12
N ILE A 75 0.52 -7.03 4.83
CA ILE A 75 1.80 -6.56 4.31
C ILE A 75 1.58 -5.22 3.62
N VAL A 76 2.51 -4.31 3.81
CA VAL A 76 2.58 -3.05 3.08
C VAL A 76 3.87 -3.04 2.29
N VAL A 77 3.80 -2.58 1.05
CA VAL A 77 4.99 -2.37 0.22
C VAL A 77 5.01 -0.92 -0.22
N ILE A 78 6.08 -0.22 0.15
CA ILE A 78 6.33 1.14 -0.32
C ILE A 78 7.25 1.04 -1.53
N VAL A 79 6.77 1.49 -2.68
CA VAL A 79 7.51 1.37 -3.94
C VAL A 79 7.97 2.74 -4.38
N ASN A 80 9.28 2.87 -4.65
CA ASN A 80 9.84 4.05 -5.30
C ASN A 80 10.01 3.75 -6.78
N LEU A 81 9.06 4.21 -7.60
CA LEU A 81 9.06 3.95 -9.03
C LEU A 81 10.19 4.68 -9.77
N SER A 82 10.69 5.77 -9.20
CA SER A 82 11.79 6.53 -9.81
C SER A 82 13.13 5.82 -9.68
N PHE A 83 13.29 4.95 -8.69
CA PHE A 83 14.55 4.29 -8.38
C PHE A 83 15.08 3.48 -9.58
N LYS A 84 14.19 2.80 -10.31
CA LYS A 84 14.53 2.02 -11.51
C LYS A 84 13.75 2.49 -12.73
N HIS A 85 13.17 3.69 -12.69
CA HIS A 85 12.32 4.19 -13.76
C HIS A 85 11.21 3.19 -14.12
N SER A 86 10.60 2.58 -13.08
CA SER A 86 9.61 1.52 -13.24
C SER A 86 8.25 2.08 -13.61
N VAL A 87 7.44 1.23 -14.25
CA VAL A 87 6.03 1.49 -14.51
C VAL A 87 5.23 0.66 -13.52
N SER A 88 4.17 1.25 -12.94
CA SER A 88 3.38 0.57 -11.88
C SER A 88 2.81 -0.76 -12.35
N SER A 89 2.35 -0.88 -13.60
CA SER A 89 1.81 -2.15 -14.12
C SER A 89 2.86 -3.27 -14.14
N ASP A 90 4.11 -2.95 -14.43
CA ASP A 90 5.19 -3.94 -14.43
C ASP A 90 5.51 -4.41 -13.00
N VAL A 91 5.53 -3.49 -12.05
CA VAL A 91 5.74 -3.81 -10.63
C VAL A 91 4.63 -4.76 -10.15
N ILE A 92 3.39 -4.44 -10.44
CA ILE A 92 2.23 -5.25 -10.04
C ILE A 92 2.31 -6.64 -10.67
N SER A 93 2.61 -6.72 -11.97
CA SER A 93 2.72 -7.99 -12.69
C SER A 93 3.81 -8.88 -12.11
N SER A 94 4.91 -8.31 -11.66
CA SER A 94 6.01 -9.10 -11.08
C SER A 94 5.64 -9.74 -9.75
N LEU A 95 4.57 -9.29 -9.09
CA LEU A 95 4.09 -9.88 -7.84
C LEU A 95 3.02 -10.96 -8.04
N ALA A 96 2.56 -11.18 -9.27
CA ALA A 96 1.40 -12.05 -9.55
C ALA A 96 1.59 -13.47 -8.98
N ILE A 97 2.78 -14.06 -9.11
CA ILE A 97 3.05 -15.42 -8.64
C ILE A 97 2.99 -15.46 -7.11
N ILE A 98 3.62 -14.48 -6.44
CA ILE A 98 3.63 -14.42 -4.98
C ILE A 98 2.20 -14.27 -4.44
N LEU A 99 1.40 -13.42 -5.09
CA LEU A 99 0.01 -13.20 -4.67
C LEU A 99 -0.82 -14.47 -4.83
N ARG A 100 -0.63 -15.19 -5.92
CA ARG A 100 -1.35 -16.44 -6.17
C ARG A 100 -0.96 -17.52 -5.17
N GLU A 101 0.33 -17.75 -4.99
CA GLU A 101 0.84 -18.80 -4.10
C GLU A 101 0.50 -18.52 -2.64
N GLY A 102 0.55 -17.26 -2.22
CA GLY A 102 0.23 -16.86 -0.85
C GLY A 102 -1.25 -16.62 -0.61
N LEU A 103 -2.09 -16.74 -1.62
CA LEU A 103 -3.52 -16.44 -1.54
C LEU A 103 -3.79 -15.02 -1.07
N PHE A 104 -2.96 -14.09 -1.52
CA PHE A 104 -3.12 -12.66 -1.21
C PHE A 104 -4.07 -11.98 -2.17
N LYS A 105 -4.76 -10.97 -1.65
CA LYS A 105 -5.38 -9.92 -2.45
C LYS A 105 -4.65 -8.62 -2.19
N MET A 106 -4.57 -7.77 -3.21
CA MET A 106 -3.76 -6.55 -3.13
C MET A 106 -4.57 -5.32 -3.52
N GLY A 107 -4.50 -4.29 -2.67
CA GLY A 107 -4.95 -2.96 -3.01
C GLY A 107 -3.77 -2.10 -3.46
N VAL A 108 -4.00 -1.24 -4.43
CA VAL A 108 -2.97 -0.39 -5.05
C VAL A 108 -3.42 1.05 -4.95
N SER A 109 -2.56 1.91 -4.39
CA SER A 109 -2.81 3.34 -4.33
C SER A 109 -2.74 3.98 -5.71
N SER A 110 -3.20 5.24 -5.82
CA SER A 110 -2.79 6.10 -6.93
C SER A 110 -1.28 6.31 -6.86
N GLU A 111 -0.65 6.57 -8.01
CA GLU A 111 0.73 7.02 -8.04
C GLU A 111 0.81 8.47 -7.55
N PHE A 112 1.84 8.79 -6.75
CA PHE A 112 1.99 10.14 -6.18
C PHE A 112 3.47 10.53 -6.16
N ARG A 113 3.77 11.83 -5.97
CA ARG A 113 5.11 12.39 -6.09
C ARG A 113 5.59 13.13 -4.85
N ASP A 114 5.17 12.70 -3.68
CA ASP A 114 5.64 13.29 -2.44
C ASP A 114 5.71 12.22 -1.36
N PHE A 115 6.90 11.99 -0.81
CA PHE A 115 7.11 11.03 0.27
C PHE A 115 6.19 11.32 1.46
N LEU A 116 5.82 12.59 1.67
CA LEU A 116 4.92 12.96 2.77
C LEU A 116 3.48 12.47 2.55
N LEU A 117 3.14 12.02 1.34
CA LEU A 117 1.83 11.48 1.03
C LEU A 117 1.75 9.94 1.19
N ILE A 118 2.83 9.29 1.62
CA ILE A 118 2.83 7.84 1.80
C ILE A 118 1.71 7.38 2.75
N PRO A 119 1.47 8.03 3.91
CA PRO A 119 0.34 7.61 4.76
C PRO A 119 -1.01 7.67 4.05
N GLN A 120 -1.24 8.69 3.21
CA GLN A 120 -2.46 8.77 2.40
C GLN A 120 -2.52 7.68 1.34
N GLY A 121 -1.38 7.35 0.73
CA GLY A 121 -1.27 6.24 -0.21
C GLY A 121 -1.66 4.91 0.44
N TYR A 122 -1.25 4.70 1.68
CA TYR A 122 -1.66 3.53 2.43
C TYR A 122 -3.18 3.46 2.61
N ILE A 123 -3.80 4.58 3.00
CA ILE A 123 -5.26 4.65 3.15
C ILE A 123 -5.95 4.34 1.82
N GLN A 124 -5.42 4.84 0.71
CA GLN A 124 -5.97 4.54 -0.61
C GLN A 124 -5.88 3.04 -0.95
N ALA A 125 -4.74 2.42 -0.68
CA ALA A 125 -4.54 1.01 -0.97
C ALA A 125 -5.50 0.13 -0.14
N VAL A 126 -5.65 0.43 1.14
CA VAL A 126 -6.60 -0.26 2.03
C VAL A 126 -8.04 -0.07 1.54
N SER A 127 -8.39 1.16 1.14
CA SER A 127 -9.74 1.48 0.66
C SER A 127 -10.06 0.75 -0.64
N ALA A 128 -9.10 0.68 -1.57
CA ALA A 128 -9.26 -0.07 -2.82
C ALA A 128 -9.54 -1.54 -2.54
N LEU A 129 -8.78 -2.13 -1.62
CA LEU A 129 -8.95 -3.52 -1.24
C LEU A 129 -10.33 -3.78 -0.62
N ARG A 130 -10.75 -2.91 0.30
CA ARG A 130 -12.05 -3.02 0.96
C ARG A 130 -13.21 -2.89 -0.02
N LEU A 131 -13.17 -1.88 -0.89
CA LEU A 131 -14.24 -1.63 -1.87
C LEU A 131 -14.24 -2.71 -2.96
N GLY A 132 -13.05 -3.11 -3.42
CA GLY A 132 -12.91 -4.11 -4.48
C GLY A 132 -13.41 -5.48 -4.07
N LYS A 133 -13.13 -5.90 -2.84
CA LYS A 133 -13.62 -7.20 -2.34
C LYS A 133 -15.13 -7.29 -2.34
N LYS A 134 -15.83 -6.18 -2.15
CA LYS A 134 -17.29 -6.15 -2.16
C LYS A 134 -17.87 -6.27 -3.56
N SER A 135 -17.22 -5.68 -4.57
CA SER A 135 -17.77 -5.58 -5.92
C SER A 135 -17.20 -6.62 -6.88
N GLN A 136 -15.96 -7.06 -6.68
CA GLN A 136 -15.26 -7.98 -7.58
C GLN A 136 -14.46 -9.00 -6.74
N SER A 137 -15.19 -9.86 -6.02
CA SER A 137 -14.58 -10.80 -5.07
C SER A 137 -13.61 -11.80 -5.71
N MET A 138 -13.70 -12.02 -7.03
CA MET A 138 -12.82 -12.96 -7.74
C MET A 138 -11.51 -12.34 -8.21
N ALA A 139 -11.40 -11.01 -8.19
CA ALA A 139 -10.16 -10.34 -8.56
C ALA A 139 -9.13 -10.47 -7.44
N TRP A 140 -7.86 -10.30 -7.78
CA TRP A 140 -6.77 -10.37 -6.82
C TRP A 140 -6.06 -9.01 -6.64
N CYS A 141 -6.35 -8.05 -7.50
CA CYS A 141 -5.71 -6.73 -7.49
C CYS A 141 -6.77 -5.66 -7.71
N TYR A 142 -6.77 -4.65 -6.85
CA TYR A 142 -7.76 -3.57 -6.86
C TYR A 142 -7.02 -2.24 -6.86
N HIS A 143 -7.21 -1.44 -7.91
CA HIS A 143 -6.59 -0.13 -8.07
C HIS A 143 -7.49 0.95 -7.49
N PHE A 144 -6.96 1.79 -6.63
CA PHE A 144 -7.73 2.88 -6.01
C PHE A 144 -8.38 3.78 -7.06
N ASP A 145 -7.67 4.06 -8.16
CA ASP A 145 -8.20 4.93 -9.22
C ASP A 145 -9.52 4.41 -9.80
N ALA A 146 -9.69 3.08 -9.83
CA ALA A 146 -10.94 2.48 -10.30
C ALA A 146 -12.11 2.62 -9.31
N TYR A 147 -11.81 2.86 -8.03
CA TYR A 147 -12.80 2.95 -6.95
C TYR A 147 -12.91 4.35 -6.36
N LEU A 148 -12.29 5.34 -7.00
CA LEU A 148 -12.22 6.70 -6.46
C LEU A 148 -13.61 7.30 -6.22
N LEU A 149 -14.54 7.13 -7.15
CA LEU A 149 -15.88 7.66 -6.99
C LEU A 149 -16.61 7.04 -5.79
N GLU A 150 -16.54 5.71 -5.67
CA GLU A 150 -17.15 5.02 -4.54
C GLU A 150 -16.54 5.44 -3.22
N TYR A 151 -15.23 5.64 -3.18
CA TYR A 151 -14.53 6.13 -2.01
C TYR A 151 -15.02 7.52 -1.61
N MET A 152 -15.13 8.43 -2.59
CA MET A 152 -15.62 9.79 -2.33
C MET A 152 -17.05 9.79 -1.79
N LEU A 153 -17.92 8.96 -2.37
CA LEU A 153 -19.30 8.83 -1.90
C LEU A 153 -19.37 8.29 -0.48
N SER A 154 -18.51 7.33 -0.14
CA SER A 154 -18.43 6.77 1.20
C SER A 154 -18.00 7.83 2.23
N GLN A 155 -17.07 8.72 1.88
CA GLN A 155 -16.66 9.82 2.75
C GLN A 155 -17.78 10.83 2.96
N ILE A 156 -18.53 11.15 1.92
CA ILE A 156 -19.68 12.06 2.02
C ILE A 156 -20.74 11.46 2.94
N SER A 157 -21.02 10.15 2.82
CA SER A 157 -22.01 9.48 3.66
C SER A 157 -21.68 9.56 5.15
N HIS A 158 -20.40 9.62 5.52
CA HIS A 158 -19.98 9.78 6.91
C HIS A 158 -20.14 11.21 7.41
N GLN A 159 -20.23 12.20 6.52
CA GLN A 159 -20.29 13.61 6.87
C GLN A 159 -21.71 14.18 6.84
N ILE A 160 -22.64 13.48 6.18
CA ILE A 160 -24.03 13.96 6.00
C ILE A 160 -24.96 13.13 6.89
N SER A 161 -25.91 13.80 7.57
CA SER A 161 -26.92 13.12 8.36
C SER A 161 -27.72 12.15 7.49
N PRO A 162 -28.04 10.94 7.95
CA PRO A 162 -28.86 10.00 7.18
C PRO A 162 -30.19 10.57 6.71
N GLU A 163 -30.76 11.54 7.43
CA GLU A 163 -32.01 12.20 7.06
C GLU A 163 -31.89 13.01 5.77
N LEU A 164 -30.70 13.46 5.43
CA LEU A 164 -30.44 14.26 4.22
C LEU A 164 -30.15 13.39 2.99
N LEU A 165 -29.98 12.07 3.18
CA LEU A 165 -29.64 11.14 2.10
C LEU A 165 -30.88 10.45 1.50
N VAL A 166 -32.04 10.75 1.97
CA VAL A 166 -33.31 10.15 1.51
C VAL A 166 -33.81 10.80 0.24
#